data_39ead06515674d983a40b910939471d9
#
_entry.id   39ead06515674d983a40b910939471d9
#
_cell.length_a   1.000
_cell.length_b   1.000
_cell.length_c   1.000
_cell.angle_alpha   90.00
_cell.angle_beta   90.00
_cell.angle_gamma   90.00
#
_symmetry.space_group_name_H-M   'P 1'
#
loop_
_entity.id
_entity.type
_entity.pdbx_description
1 polymer ?
#
loop_
_entity_poly.entity_id
_entity_poly.type
_entity_poly.pdbx_seq_one_letter_code
_entity_poly.pdbx_strand_id
1 'polypeptide(L)'
;MVWKVLFFQTARSESPVEDFIKEQDEATYAKVLQSMRLLANNGPFLKPPYIKKLQNKLYELRISGKVAIRIFYTIINNEYYLLHAFKKKSQKTPLKELKVALDRMKEIV
;
A
#
# COMPACT_ATOMS: atom_id res chain seq x y z
N MET A 1 -19.87 -5.98 1.20
CA MET A 1 -19.23 -5.95 -0.12
C MET A 1 -17.71 -5.88 0.06
N VAL A 2 -16.98 -6.59 -0.79
CA VAL A 2 -15.51 -6.63 -0.70
C VAL A 2 -14.92 -6.01 -1.97
N TRP A 3 -13.96 -5.11 -1.78
CA TRP A 3 -13.24 -4.52 -2.90
C TRP A 3 -11.99 -5.34 -3.19
N LYS A 4 -11.64 -5.42 -4.45
CA LYS A 4 -10.48 -6.19 -4.90
C LYS A 4 -9.19 -5.43 -4.59
N VAL A 5 -8.26 -6.07 -3.87
CA VAL A 5 -6.96 -5.50 -3.54
C VAL A 5 -5.90 -6.36 -4.20
N LEU A 6 -5.11 -5.75 -5.07
CA LEU A 6 -4.15 -6.45 -5.92
C LEU A 6 -2.74 -5.91 -5.67
N PHE A 7 -1.75 -6.78 -5.84
CA PHE A 7 -0.35 -6.36 -5.81
C PHE A 7 0.08 -5.92 -7.20
N PHE A 8 0.77 -4.78 -7.25
CA PHE A 8 1.46 -4.37 -8.48
C PHE A 8 2.44 -5.46 -8.88
N GLN A 9 2.46 -5.80 -10.16
CA GLN A 9 3.41 -6.75 -10.72
C GLN A 9 4.24 -6.08 -11.80
N THR A 10 5.54 -6.37 -11.82
CA THR A 10 6.45 -5.87 -12.86
C THR A 10 6.20 -6.64 -14.15
N ALA A 11 6.85 -6.18 -15.24
CA ALA A 11 6.76 -6.86 -16.53
C ALA A 11 7.26 -8.32 -16.44
N ARG A 12 8.11 -8.62 -15.46
CA ARG A 12 8.63 -9.99 -15.22
C ARG A 12 7.76 -10.77 -14.25
N SER A 13 6.59 -10.26 -13.91
CA SER A 13 5.66 -10.88 -12.94
C SER A 13 6.21 -10.95 -11.52
N GLU A 14 7.12 -10.05 -11.18
CA GLU A 14 7.58 -9.90 -9.79
C GLU A 14 6.56 -9.07 -9.02
N SER A 15 6.36 -9.42 -7.74
CA SER A 15 5.43 -8.72 -6.85
C SER A 15 6.21 -8.07 -5.69
N PRO A 16 6.82 -6.88 -5.92
CA PRO A 16 7.70 -6.30 -4.91
C PRO A 16 7.02 -5.96 -3.59
N VAL A 17 5.75 -5.58 -3.60
CA VAL A 17 5.02 -5.30 -2.36
C VAL A 17 4.78 -6.60 -1.59
N GLU A 18 4.34 -7.64 -2.27
CA GLU A 18 4.13 -8.94 -1.64
C GLU A 18 5.42 -9.48 -1.05
N ASP A 19 6.53 -9.38 -1.80
CA ASP A 19 7.83 -9.82 -1.33
C ASP A 19 8.26 -9.05 -0.08
N PHE A 20 8.08 -7.73 -0.09
CA PHE A 20 8.39 -6.90 1.07
C PHE A 20 7.61 -7.34 2.31
N ILE A 21 6.32 -7.59 2.15
CA ILE A 21 5.43 -7.99 3.25
C ILE A 21 5.88 -9.32 3.83
N LYS A 22 6.23 -10.27 2.99
CA LYS A 22 6.66 -11.60 3.42
C LYS A 22 7.99 -11.60 4.17
N GLU A 23 8.80 -10.57 3.98
CA GLU A 23 10.08 -10.44 4.68
C GLU A 23 9.94 -9.90 6.10
N GLN A 24 8.77 -9.43 6.47
CA GLN A 24 8.55 -8.87 7.80
C GLN A 24 8.44 -9.97 8.86
N ASP A 25 8.69 -9.61 10.12
CA ASP A 25 8.48 -10.56 11.19
C ASP A 25 6.99 -10.92 11.30
N GLU A 26 6.70 -11.99 12.03
CA GLU A 26 5.36 -12.57 12.09
C GLU A 26 4.32 -11.55 12.59
N ALA A 27 4.65 -10.80 13.63
CA ALA A 27 3.73 -9.83 14.20
C ALA A 27 3.44 -8.69 13.22
N THR A 28 4.46 -8.18 12.55
CA THR A 28 4.30 -7.11 11.57
C THR A 28 3.52 -7.61 10.35
N TYR A 29 3.85 -8.82 9.88
CA TYR A 29 3.15 -9.45 8.77
C TYR A 29 1.65 -9.55 9.05
N ALA A 30 1.28 -10.01 10.25
CA ALA A 30 -0.11 -10.14 10.65
C ALA A 30 -0.84 -8.79 10.63
N LYS A 31 -0.17 -7.73 11.09
CA LYS A 31 -0.75 -6.38 11.08
C LYS A 31 -0.95 -5.85 9.67
N VAL A 32 -0.03 -6.13 8.78
CA VAL A 32 -0.17 -5.73 7.37
C VAL A 32 -1.37 -6.41 6.74
N LEU A 33 -1.50 -7.74 6.96
CA LEU A 33 -2.65 -8.48 6.43
C LEU A 33 -3.97 -7.95 6.98
N GLN A 34 -4.00 -7.61 8.27
CA GLN A 34 -5.20 -7.03 8.88
C GLN A 34 -5.57 -5.71 8.22
N SER A 35 -4.59 -4.86 7.96
CA SER A 35 -4.82 -3.56 7.30
C SER A 35 -5.30 -3.74 5.87
N MET A 36 -4.75 -4.73 5.16
CA MET A 36 -5.21 -5.05 3.81
C MET A 36 -6.65 -5.53 3.81
N ARG A 37 -7.06 -6.32 4.83
CA ARG A 37 -8.44 -6.74 4.98
C ARG A 37 -9.37 -5.56 5.26
N LEU A 38 -8.93 -4.61 6.09
CA LEU A 38 -9.71 -3.40 6.34
C LEU A 38 -9.95 -2.65 5.05
N LEU A 39 -8.91 -2.53 4.22
CA LEU A 39 -9.04 -1.86 2.93
C LEU A 39 -10.02 -2.61 2.03
N ALA A 40 -9.91 -3.92 1.95
CA ALA A 40 -10.79 -4.73 1.10
C ALA A 40 -12.25 -4.70 1.59
N ASN A 41 -12.47 -4.65 2.90
CA ASN A 41 -13.82 -4.68 3.46
C ASN A 41 -14.49 -3.31 3.45
N ASN A 42 -13.73 -2.22 3.50
CA ASN A 42 -14.28 -0.88 3.61
C ASN A 42 -14.11 -0.04 2.35
N GLY A 43 -13.10 -0.35 1.52
CA GLY A 43 -12.88 0.37 0.27
C GLY A 43 -12.85 1.88 0.44
N PRO A 44 -13.71 2.63 -0.30
CA PRO A 44 -13.72 4.08 -0.23
C PRO A 44 -14.23 4.63 1.10
N PHE A 45 -14.78 3.78 1.96
CA PHE A 45 -15.26 4.19 3.27
C PHE A 45 -14.20 4.11 4.36
N LEU A 46 -13.03 3.55 4.05
CA LEU A 46 -11.94 3.53 5.01
C LEU A 46 -11.42 4.95 5.22
N LYS A 47 -11.28 5.37 6.47
CA LYS A 47 -11.00 6.74 6.85
C LYS A 47 -9.64 6.88 7.55
N PRO A 48 -9.11 8.13 7.66
CA PRO A 48 -7.98 8.37 8.54
C PRO A 48 -8.32 7.90 9.97
N PRO A 49 -7.37 7.41 10.74
CA PRO A 49 -5.93 7.40 10.47
C PRO A 49 -5.43 6.22 9.65
N TYR A 50 -6.30 5.32 9.21
CA TYR A 50 -5.89 4.12 8.48
C TYR A 50 -5.33 4.43 7.10
N ILE A 51 -5.85 5.49 6.46
CA ILE A 51 -5.39 5.89 5.15
C ILE A 51 -5.17 7.41 5.10
N LYS A 52 -4.42 7.85 4.09
CA LYS A 52 -4.22 9.25 3.80
C LYS A 52 -4.12 9.43 2.29
N LYS A 53 -4.80 10.45 1.76
CA LYS A 53 -4.65 10.80 0.35
C LYS A 53 -3.39 11.68 0.21
N LEU A 54 -2.46 11.28 -0.64
CA LEU A 54 -1.21 12.01 -0.84
C LEU A 54 -1.30 13.02 -1.97
N GLN A 55 -1.86 12.59 -3.10
CA GLN A 55 -2.07 13.44 -4.26
C GLN A 55 -3.10 12.77 -5.15
N ASN A 56 -3.37 13.35 -6.31
CA ASN A 56 -4.39 12.81 -7.21
C ASN A 56 -4.14 11.34 -7.50
N LYS A 57 -5.13 10.49 -7.18
CA LYS A 57 -5.12 9.04 -7.43
C LYS A 57 -4.06 8.26 -6.66
N LEU A 58 -3.36 8.89 -5.71
CA LEU A 58 -2.36 8.19 -4.90
C LEU A 58 -2.70 8.31 -3.42
N TYR A 59 -2.75 7.15 -2.75
CA TYR A 59 -3.15 7.04 -1.36
C TYR A 59 -2.09 6.26 -0.57
N GLU A 60 -2.14 6.42 0.73
CA GLU A 60 -1.23 5.75 1.66
C GLU A 60 -2.03 4.94 2.66
N LEU A 61 -1.75 3.63 2.73
CA LEU A 61 -2.28 2.77 3.80
C LEU A 61 -1.27 2.78 4.93
N ARG A 62 -1.74 3.08 6.13
CA ARG A 62 -0.88 3.28 7.30
C ARG A 62 -1.02 2.12 8.27
N ILE A 63 0.07 1.43 8.51
CA ILE A 63 0.12 0.31 9.46
C ILE A 63 1.02 0.72 10.62
N SER A 64 0.43 0.81 11.81
CA SER A 64 1.14 1.19 13.03
C SER A 64 1.46 -0.04 13.85
N GLY A 65 2.50 0.07 14.67
CA GLY A 65 2.91 -1.00 15.56
C GLY A 65 4.36 -0.81 15.94
N LYS A 66 5.01 -1.93 16.28
CA LYS A 66 6.44 -1.96 16.58
C LYS A 66 7.26 -1.32 15.46
N VAL A 67 6.86 -1.58 14.22
CA VAL A 67 7.44 -0.98 13.03
C VAL A 67 6.33 -0.29 12.26
N ALA A 68 6.58 0.96 11.86
CA ALA A 68 5.61 1.69 11.05
C ALA A 68 5.79 1.31 9.58
N ILE A 69 4.75 0.75 8.97
CA ILE A 69 4.75 0.37 7.56
C ILE A 69 3.82 1.31 6.81
N ARG A 70 4.22 1.66 5.60
CA ARG A 70 3.39 2.44 4.69
C ARG A 70 3.29 1.70 3.37
N ILE A 71 2.08 1.65 2.80
CA ILE A 71 1.85 1.05 1.49
C ILE A 71 1.12 2.08 0.63
N PHE A 72 1.77 2.49 -0.46
CA PHE A 72 1.14 3.41 -1.41
C PHE A 72 0.27 2.61 -2.36
N TYR A 73 -0.93 3.11 -2.64
CA TYR A 73 -1.84 2.43 -3.55
C TYR A 73 -2.62 3.43 -4.40
N THR A 74 -3.16 2.93 -5.50
CA THR A 74 -4.06 3.69 -6.38
C THR A 74 -5.32 2.86 -6.63
N ILE A 75 -6.34 3.51 -7.14
CA ILE A 75 -7.64 2.87 -7.42
C ILE A 75 -7.94 3.04 -8.89
N ILE A 76 -8.16 1.92 -9.59
CA ILE A 76 -8.52 1.91 -11.01
C ILE A 76 -9.71 0.98 -11.19
N ASN A 77 -10.82 1.50 -11.70
CA ASN A 77 -12.04 0.72 -11.93
C ASN A 77 -12.48 -0.05 -10.67
N ASN A 78 -12.44 0.63 -9.51
CA ASN A 78 -12.79 0.08 -8.20
C ASN A 78 -11.87 -1.05 -7.73
N GLU A 79 -10.71 -1.22 -8.37
CA GLU A 79 -9.68 -2.16 -7.93
C GLU A 79 -8.53 -1.37 -7.31
N TYR A 80 -8.03 -1.90 -6.18
CA TYR A 80 -6.99 -1.25 -5.38
C TYR A 80 -5.65 -1.91 -5.68
N TYR A 81 -4.72 -1.15 -6.24
CA TYR A 81 -3.40 -1.65 -6.63
C TYR A 81 -2.37 -1.17 -5.63
N LEU A 82 -1.78 -2.11 -4.90
CA LEU A 82 -0.71 -1.81 -3.95
C LEU A 82 0.59 -1.65 -4.74
N LEU A 83 1.13 -0.42 -4.75
CA LEU A 83 2.23 -0.04 -5.62
C LEU A 83 3.60 -0.19 -4.98
N HIS A 84 3.72 0.18 -3.70
CA HIS A 84 5.01 0.25 -3.03
C HIS A 84 4.82 0.20 -1.53
N ALA A 85 5.69 -0.53 -0.84
CA ALA A 85 5.65 -0.64 0.61
C ALA A 85 7.04 -0.37 1.18
N PHE A 86 7.09 0.27 2.34
CA PHE A 86 8.36 0.58 2.98
C PHE A 86 8.17 0.80 4.48
N LYS A 87 9.28 0.74 5.22
CA LYS A 87 9.31 1.08 6.65
C LYS A 87 9.49 2.57 6.79
N LYS A 88 8.58 3.22 7.48
CA LYS A 88 8.66 4.66 7.67
C LYS A 88 9.56 4.98 8.87
N LYS A 89 10.60 5.76 8.62
CA LYS A 89 11.59 6.11 9.64
C LYS A 89 11.59 7.59 10.02
N SER A 90 10.81 8.43 9.33
CA SER A 90 10.78 9.86 9.57
C SER A 90 9.35 10.38 9.50
N GLN A 91 9.15 11.63 9.95
CA GLN A 91 7.85 12.28 9.93
C GLN A 91 7.37 12.58 8.50
N LYS A 92 8.28 12.89 7.61
CA LYS A 92 7.95 13.24 6.24
C LYS A 92 7.93 12.01 5.36
N THR A 93 7.04 12.01 4.35
CA THR A 93 7.04 10.98 3.32
C THR A 93 8.29 11.15 2.47
N PRO A 94 9.17 10.13 2.38
CA PRO A 94 10.38 10.25 1.59
C PRO A 94 10.07 10.37 0.09
N LEU A 95 10.68 11.34 -0.57
CA LEU A 95 10.48 11.56 -2.00
C LEU A 95 10.88 10.34 -2.82
N LYS A 96 11.92 9.64 -2.38
CA LYS A 96 12.39 8.41 -3.02
C LYS A 96 11.29 7.36 -3.11
N GLU A 97 10.59 7.14 -2.01
CA GLU A 97 9.52 6.13 -1.96
C GLU A 97 8.32 6.57 -2.80
N LEU A 98 8.00 7.86 -2.74
CA LEU A 98 6.92 8.43 -3.54
C LEU A 98 7.18 8.25 -5.04
N LYS A 99 8.42 8.50 -5.46
CA LYS A 99 8.81 8.35 -6.87
C LYS A 99 8.61 6.92 -7.37
N VAL A 100 8.97 5.92 -6.55
CA VAL A 100 8.78 4.53 -6.92
C VAL A 100 7.30 4.24 -7.18
N ALA A 101 6.43 4.71 -6.29
CA ALA A 101 4.99 4.50 -6.44
C ALA A 101 4.45 5.18 -7.69
N LEU A 102 4.86 6.41 -7.96
CA LEU A 102 4.41 7.15 -9.13
C LEU A 102 4.86 6.49 -10.44
N ASP A 103 6.10 6.01 -10.46
CA ASP A 103 6.62 5.32 -11.65
C ASP A 103 5.82 4.03 -11.93
N ARG A 104 5.53 3.27 -10.87
CA ARG A 104 4.74 2.05 -11.00
C ARG A 104 3.30 2.33 -11.42
N MET A 105 2.73 3.40 -10.90
CA MET A 105 1.37 3.81 -11.25
C MET A 105 1.25 4.08 -12.76
N LYS A 106 2.28 4.66 -13.36
CA LYS A 106 2.29 4.93 -14.80
C LYS A 106 2.23 3.66 -15.64
N GLU A 107 2.70 2.54 -15.10
CA GLU A 107 2.73 1.28 -15.85
C GLU A 107 1.36 0.60 -15.90
N ILE A 108 0.43 0.99 -15.03
CA ILE A 108 -0.88 0.33 -14.95
C ILE A 108 -2.05 1.25 -15.31
N VAL A 109 -1.78 2.52 -15.61
CA VAL A 109 -2.83 3.46 -16.06
C VAL A 109 -2.76 3.70 -17.54
#